data_9fb2a7b302d3445058e3dbeb56c8c1b6
#
_entry.id   9fb2a7b302d3445058e3dbeb56c8c1b6
#
_cell.length_a   1.000
_cell.length_b   1.000
_cell.length_c   1.000
_cell.angle_alpha   90.00
_cell.angle_beta   90.00
_cell.angle_gamma   90.00
#
_symmetry.space_group_name_H-M   'P 1'
#
loop_
_entity.id
_entity.type
_entity.pdbx_description
1 polymer ?
#
loop_
_entity_poly.entity_id
_entity_poly.type
_entity_poly.pdbx_seq_one_letter_code
_entity_poly.pdbx_strand_id
1 'polypeptide(L)'
;MKIDNYSNSMQNYYLDNAKNSANKALDNISANRAISGSDSANMVIANALLSDANAISQGVNNANDAIGVLQIADGALQNLTNSADRLNELSIRSTSLAMDDNSRAAIKSEAQALKTSMQDTLNSTSFNGNNIFGSTLNFQTGSSETTIPLNAPNISSIDVSSQESIATFRDSVNSMRADIGSTQQGLLSDINASITAANSARSSESQLQNNDVVKNLSEL
;
A
#
# COMPACT_ATOMS: atom_id res chain seq x y z
N MET A 1 28.71 39.79 -59.81
CA MET A 1 29.09 38.40 -59.53
C MET A 1 29.25 38.04 -58.01
N LYS A 2 29.21 38.95 -57.06
CA LYS A 2 29.26 38.59 -55.63
C LYS A 2 27.87 38.48 -54.96
N ILE A 3 26.83 39.07 -55.52
CA ILE A 3 25.49 39.12 -54.98
C ILE A 3 24.73 37.82 -55.27
N ASP A 4 24.93 37.20 -56.43
CA ASP A 4 24.28 35.92 -56.76
C ASP A 4 24.74 34.74 -55.91
N ASN A 5 25.98 34.75 -55.43
CA ASN A 5 26.51 33.66 -54.60
C ASN A 5 25.99 33.70 -53.18
N TYR A 6 25.71 34.89 -52.64
CA TYR A 6 25.08 35.03 -51.31
C TYR A 6 23.58 34.65 -51.37
N SER A 7 22.87 35.00 -52.41
CA SER A 7 21.47 34.65 -52.64
C SER A 7 21.30 33.13 -52.77
N ASN A 8 22.17 32.47 -53.56
CA ASN A 8 22.15 31.02 -53.71
C ASN A 8 22.54 30.28 -52.44
N SER A 9 23.47 30.78 -51.65
CA SER A 9 23.86 30.20 -50.35
C SER A 9 22.73 30.32 -49.35
N MET A 10 22.03 31.44 -49.30
CA MET A 10 20.89 31.67 -48.43
C MET A 10 19.68 30.80 -48.82
N GLN A 11 19.42 30.68 -50.14
CA GLN A 11 18.37 29.80 -50.66
C GLN A 11 18.65 28.32 -50.33
N ASN A 12 19.88 27.86 -50.46
CA ASN A 12 20.27 26.50 -50.11
C ASN A 12 20.11 26.25 -48.60
N TYR A 13 20.49 27.21 -47.77
CA TYR A 13 20.30 27.10 -46.31
C TYR A 13 18.82 26.98 -45.94
N TYR A 14 17.93 27.78 -46.52
CA TYR A 14 16.50 27.67 -46.26
C TYR A 14 15.92 26.38 -46.82
N LEU A 15 16.38 25.91 -47.98
CA LEU A 15 15.94 24.65 -48.57
C LEU A 15 16.37 23.44 -47.74
N ASP A 16 17.60 23.46 -47.23
CA ASP A 16 18.10 22.38 -46.36
C ASP A 16 17.36 22.36 -45.01
N ASN A 17 17.07 23.53 -44.44
CA ASN A 17 16.24 23.62 -43.26
C ASN A 17 14.81 23.12 -43.49
N ALA A 18 14.19 23.47 -44.61
CA ALA A 18 12.87 23.00 -44.98
C ALA A 18 12.84 21.46 -45.17
N LYS A 19 13.86 20.90 -45.86
CA LYS A 19 14.00 19.45 -46.01
C LYS A 19 14.19 18.73 -44.71
N ASN A 20 15.01 19.27 -43.78
CA ASN A 20 15.23 18.70 -42.47
C ASN A 20 13.95 18.73 -41.62
N SER A 21 13.17 19.82 -41.70
CA SER A 21 11.87 19.92 -41.04
C SER A 21 10.85 18.94 -41.59
N ALA A 22 10.78 18.80 -42.92
CA ALA A 22 9.89 17.86 -43.60
C ALA A 22 10.25 16.41 -43.28
N ASN A 23 11.52 16.03 -43.31
CA ASN A 23 11.96 14.69 -42.94
C ASN A 23 11.60 14.37 -41.46
N LYS A 24 11.80 15.32 -40.55
CA LYS A 24 11.45 15.18 -39.14
C LYS A 24 9.95 15.04 -38.95
N ALA A 25 9.12 15.81 -39.67
CA ALA A 25 7.68 15.66 -39.59
C ALA A 25 7.20 14.31 -40.16
N LEU A 26 7.81 13.81 -41.24
CA LEU A 26 7.56 12.48 -41.79
C LEU A 26 7.93 11.35 -40.80
N ASP A 27 9.09 11.45 -40.16
CA ASP A 27 9.54 10.50 -39.16
C ASP A 27 8.59 10.46 -37.99
N ASN A 28 8.13 11.61 -37.48
CA ASN A 28 7.16 11.73 -36.42
C ASN A 28 5.79 11.15 -36.81
N ILE A 29 5.30 11.40 -38.01
CA ILE A 29 4.05 10.81 -38.51
C ILE A 29 4.16 9.28 -38.61
N SER A 30 5.30 8.76 -39.06
CA SER A 30 5.55 7.33 -39.23
C SER A 30 5.64 6.60 -37.90
N ALA A 31 6.15 7.25 -36.85
CA ALA A 31 6.40 6.63 -35.56
C ALA A 31 5.17 6.52 -34.66
N ASN A 32 4.09 7.20 -34.95
CA ASN A 32 2.89 7.30 -34.09
C ASN A 32 3.17 7.75 -32.63
N ARG A 33 4.42 8.11 -32.34
CA ARG A 33 4.93 8.69 -31.08
C ARG A 33 6.05 9.68 -31.43
N ALA A 34 6.21 10.70 -30.60
CA ALA A 34 7.35 11.63 -30.76
C ALA A 34 8.68 10.87 -30.69
N ILE A 35 9.55 11.08 -31.72
CA ILE A 35 10.84 10.39 -31.83
C ILE A 35 11.92 11.20 -31.13
N SER A 36 12.86 10.48 -30.51
CA SER A 36 14.05 11.06 -29.88
C SER A 36 14.89 11.86 -30.85
N GLY A 37 15.19 13.07 -30.48
CA GLY A 37 16.08 13.96 -31.23
C GLY A 37 15.56 15.39 -31.35
N SER A 38 14.25 15.60 -31.49
CA SER A 38 13.64 16.91 -31.43
C SER A 38 12.91 17.23 -30.14
N ASP A 39 12.39 16.19 -29.48
CA ASP A 39 11.64 16.27 -28.22
C ASP A 39 12.24 15.40 -27.10
N SER A 40 13.58 15.27 -27.12
CA SER A 40 14.31 14.46 -26.12
C SER A 40 14.01 14.85 -24.67
N ALA A 41 13.77 16.14 -24.40
CA ALA A 41 13.38 16.62 -23.07
C ALA A 41 11.98 16.11 -22.68
N ASN A 42 11.00 16.18 -23.57
CA ASN A 42 9.65 15.68 -23.33
C ASN A 42 9.65 14.16 -23.14
N MET A 43 10.48 13.44 -23.90
CA MET A 43 10.62 11.99 -23.75
C MET A 43 11.25 11.58 -22.41
N VAL A 44 12.24 12.33 -21.92
CA VAL A 44 12.81 12.09 -20.57
C VAL A 44 11.76 12.32 -19.50
N ILE A 45 10.98 13.40 -19.59
CA ILE A 45 9.91 13.71 -18.63
C ILE A 45 8.81 12.63 -18.71
N ALA A 46 8.40 12.22 -19.91
CA ALA A 46 7.39 11.19 -20.11
C ALA A 46 7.81 9.83 -19.51
N ASN A 47 9.08 9.45 -19.73
CA ASN A 47 9.63 8.23 -19.15
C ASN A 47 9.72 8.31 -17.60
N ALA A 48 10.04 9.47 -17.04
CA ALA A 48 10.02 9.70 -15.60
C ALA A 48 8.59 9.55 -15.05
N LEU A 49 7.59 10.18 -15.69
CA LEU A 49 6.18 10.06 -15.30
C LEU A 49 5.67 8.62 -15.39
N LEU A 50 6.08 7.86 -16.40
CA LEU A 50 5.73 6.44 -16.52
C LEU A 50 6.37 5.61 -15.40
N SER A 51 7.64 5.89 -15.08
CA SER A 51 8.34 5.25 -13.98
C SER A 51 7.65 5.52 -12.63
N ASP A 52 7.28 6.78 -12.39
CA ASP A 52 6.56 7.19 -11.18
C ASP A 52 5.18 6.53 -11.11
N ALA A 53 4.42 6.50 -12.21
CA ALA A 53 3.13 5.82 -12.27
C ALA A 53 3.23 4.32 -11.97
N ASN A 54 4.30 3.67 -12.43
CA ASN A 54 4.56 2.25 -12.15
C ASN A 54 4.95 2.03 -10.68
N ALA A 55 5.79 2.90 -10.11
CA ALA A 55 6.15 2.85 -8.70
C ALA A 55 4.92 3.05 -7.79
N ILE A 56 4.06 4.03 -8.12
CA ILE A 56 2.80 4.25 -7.42
C ILE A 56 1.88 3.03 -7.55
N SER A 57 1.78 2.42 -8.73
CA SER A 57 0.96 1.21 -8.94
C SER A 57 1.46 0.03 -8.09
N GLN A 58 2.78 -0.13 -7.95
CA GLN A 58 3.35 -1.13 -7.05
C GLN A 58 3.05 -0.81 -5.59
N GLY A 59 3.09 0.47 -5.21
CA GLY A 59 2.70 0.92 -3.88
C GLY A 59 1.24 0.61 -3.54
N VAL A 60 0.33 0.73 -4.50
CA VAL A 60 -1.08 0.32 -4.35
C VAL A 60 -1.19 -1.19 -4.08
N ASN A 61 -0.41 -2.02 -4.76
CA ASN A 61 -0.39 -3.47 -4.49
C ASN A 61 0.11 -3.76 -3.08
N ASN A 62 1.19 -3.11 -2.66
CA ASN A 62 1.72 -3.26 -1.30
C ASN A 62 0.73 -2.77 -0.23
N ALA A 63 -0.04 -1.70 -0.50
CA ALA A 63 -1.09 -1.22 0.39
C ALA A 63 -2.24 -2.24 0.53
N ASN A 64 -2.62 -2.93 -0.57
CA ASN A 64 -3.60 -4.02 -0.52
C ASN A 64 -3.07 -5.21 0.29
N ASP A 65 -1.80 -5.57 0.17
CA ASP A 65 -1.17 -6.60 0.98
C ASP A 65 -1.19 -6.20 2.47
N ALA A 66 -0.88 -4.93 2.79
CA ALA A 66 -0.98 -4.40 4.15
C ALA A 66 -2.40 -4.51 4.72
N ILE A 67 -3.43 -4.19 3.92
CA ILE A 67 -4.83 -4.37 4.33
C ILE A 67 -5.12 -5.86 4.60
N GLY A 68 -4.62 -6.77 3.77
CA GLY A 68 -4.74 -8.21 3.98
C GLY A 68 -4.12 -8.66 5.31
N VAL A 69 -2.93 -8.17 5.64
CA VAL A 69 -2.27 -8.44 6.94
C VAL A 69 -3.11 -7.92 8.10
N LEU A 70 -3.66 -6.70 7.99
CA LEU A 70 -4.50 -6.12 9.04
C LEU A 70 -5.81 -6.90 9.23
N GLN A 71 -6.39 -7.45 8.17
CA GLN A 71 -7.58 -8.32 8.27
C GLN A 71 -7.27 -9.64 8.99
N ILE A 72 -6.11 -10.24 8.71
CA ILE A 72 -5.65 -11.46 9.41
C ILE A 72 -5.43 -11.13 10.89
N ALA A 73 -4.80 -10.00 11.22
CA ALA A 73 -4.60 -9.55 12.58
C ALA A 73 -5.92 -9.32 13.32
N ASP A 74 -6.88 -8.63 12.69
CA ASP A 74 -8.20 -8.40 13.29
C ASP A 74 -8.94 -9.70 13.56
N GLY A 75 -8.89 -10.67 12.63
CA GLY A 75 -9.47 -12.00 12.83
C GLY A 75 -8.87 -12.75 14.01
N ALA A 76 -7.56 -12.67 14.19
CA ALA A 76 -6.88 -13.26 15.35
C ALA A 76 -7.29 -12.55 16.66
N LEU A 77 -7.32 -11.22 16.68
CA LEU A 77 -7.74 -10.43 17.85
C LEU A 77 -9.22 -10.67 18.19
N GLN A 78 -10.07 -10.93 17.20
CA GLN A 78 -11.46 -11.35 17.47
C GLN A 78 -11.52 -12.69 18.21
N ASN A 79 -10.69 -13.67 17.84
CA ASN A 79 -10.58 -14.94 18.54
C ASN A 79 -10.08 -14.76 19.98
N LEU A 80 -9.13 -13.83 20.20
CA LEU A 80 -8.67 -13.47 21.53
C LEU A 80 -9.80 -12.84 22.36
N THR A 81 -10.61 -11.97 21.77
CA THR A 81 -11.78 -11.36 22.42
C THR A 81 -12.76 -12.44 22.88
N ASN A 82 -13.11 -13.38 22.01
CA ASN A 82 -14.02 -14.48 22.34
C ASN A 82 -13.47 -15.35 23.48
N SER A 83 -12.15 -15.62 23.46
CA SER A 83 -11.49 -16.36 24.53
C SER A 83 -11.47 -15.59 25.85
N ALA A 84 -11.26 -14.27 25.80
CA ALA A 84 -11.31 -13.41 26.98
C ALA A 84 -12.73 -13.32 27.56
N ASP A 85 -13.77 -13.30 26.73
CA ASP A 85 -15.16 -13.37 27.19
C ASP A 85 -15.42 -14.68 27.93
N ARG A 86 -14.90 -15.80 27.42
CA ARG A 86 -14.99 -17.10 28.10
C ARG A 86 -14.22 -17.11 29.41
N LEU A 87 -13.03 -16.50 29.44
CA LEU A 87 -12.27 -16.34 30.71
C LEU A 87 -13.05 -15.51 31.75
N ASN A 88 -13.76 -14.47 31.31
CA ASN A 88 -14.61 -13.67 32.19
C ASN A 88 -15.77 -14.48 32.77
N GLU A 89 -16.43 -15.32 31.96
CA GLU A 89 -17.46 -16.25 32.48
C GLU A 89 -16.88 -17.20 33.53
N LEU A 90 -15.70 -17.77 33.27
CA LEU A 90 -15.01 -18.64 34.21
C LEU A 90 -14.61 -17.92 35.50
N SER A 91 -14.18 -16.66 35.39
CA SER A 91 -13.86 -15.80 36.51
C SER A 91 -15.08 -15.60 37.43
N ILE A 92 -16.22 -15.21 36.85
CA ILE A 92 -17.47 -15.03 37.58
C ILE A 92 -17.87 -16.33 38.31
N ARG A 93 -17.75 -17.47 37.65
CA ARG A 93 -18.08 -18.77 38.25
C ARG A 93 -17.12 -19.14 39.36
N SER A 94 -15.81 -18.85 39.22
CA SER A 94 -14.78 -19.19 40.20
C SER A 94 -14.94 -18.46 41.54
N THR A 95 -15.58 -17.30 41.54
CA THR A 95 -15.85 -16.50 42.76
C THR A 95 -17.08 -16.95 43.53
N SER A 96 -17.84 -17.91 43.00
CA SER A 96 -19.04 -18.43 43.71
C SER A 96 -18.65 -19.18 44.97
N LEU A 97 -19.28 -18.81 46.10
CA LEU A 97 -19.08 -19.43 47.39
C LEU A 97 -19.61 -20.89 47.44
N ALA A 98 -20.47 -21.30 46.53
CA ALA A 98 -21.03 -22.64 46.43
C ALA A 98 -20.12 -23.66 45.72
N MET A 99 -18.92 -23.23 45.24
CA MET A 99 -18.00 -24.12 44.54
C MET A 99 -17.08 -24.89 45.46
N ASP A 100 -16.94 -26.17 45.19
CA ASP A 100 -15.93 -27.03 45.82
C ASP A 100 -14.54 -26.85 45.17
N ASP A 101 -13.50 -27.38 45.82
CA ASP A 101 -12.12 -27.24 45.39
C ASP A 101 -11.87 -27.95 44.05
N ASN A 102 -12.55 -29.06 43.75
CA ASN A 102 -12.43 -29.77 42.47
C ASN A 102 -12.99 -28.96 41.33
N SER A 103 -14.14 -28.32 41.56
CA SER A 103 -14.75 -27.42 40.54
C SER A 103 -13.89 -26.19 40.28
N ARG A 104 -13.25 -25.61 41.33
CA ARG A 104 -12.29 -24.51 41.17
C ARG A 104 -11.04 -24.95 40.40
N ALA A 105 -10.53 -26.16 40.65
CA ALA A 105 -9.39 -26.72 39.93
C ALA A 105 -9.72 -26.94 38.43
N ALA A 106 -10.94 -27.44 38.17
CA ALA A 106 -11.40 -27.61 36.77
C ALA A 106 -11.49 -26.27 36.02
N ILE A 107 -12.03 -25.22 36.63
CA ILE A 107 -12.07 -23.87 36.06
C ILE A 107 -10.66 -23.33 35.79
N LYS A 108 -9.72 -23.51 36.73
CA LYS A 108 -8.34 -23.11 36.54
C LYS A 108 -7.68 -23.82 35.32
N SER A 109 -7.96 -25.12 35.19
CA SER A 109 -7.44 -25.92 34.09
C SER A 109 -8.01 -25.45 32.76
N GLU A 110 -9.33 -25.20 32.66
CA GLU A 110 -9.98 -24.66 31.47
C GLU A 110 -9.42 -23.27 31.11
N ALA A 111 -9.27 -22.40 32.09
CA ALA A 111 -8.70 -21.09 31.91
C ALA A 111 -7.24 -21.11 31.40
N GLN A 112 -6.44 -22.04 31.92
CA GLN A 112 -5.06 -22.22 31.44
C GLN A 112 -5.03 -22.74 30.00
N ALA A 113 -5.94 -23.65 29.62
CA ALA A 113 -6.07 -24.14 28.26
C ALA A 113 -6.47 -23.02 27.30
N LEU A 114 -7.41 -22.13 27.69
CA LEU A 114 -7.78 -20.95 26.89
C LEU A 114 -6.61 -20.00 26.75
N LYS A 115 -5.86 -19.70 27.80
CA LYS A 115 -4.66 -18.84 27.68
C LYS A 115 -3.60 -19.43 26.73
N THR A 116 -3.39 -20.75 26.80
CA THR A 116 -2.49 -21.45 25.87
C THR A 116 -3.00 -21.33 24.44
N SER A 117 -4.29 -21.57 24.19
CA SER A 117 -4.91 -21.42 22.88
C SER A 117 -4.79 -19.99 22.33
N MET A 118 -4.95 -18.97 23.18
CA MET A 118 -4.75 -17.57 22.81
C MET A 118 -3.30 -17.30 22.39
N GLN A 119 -2.33 -17.85 23.15
CA GLN A 119 -0.90 -17.71 22.81
C GLN A 119 -0.57 -18.44 21.50
N ASP A 120 -1.13 -19.61 21.28
CA ASP A 120 -0.95 -20.37 20.04
C ASP A 120 -1.55 -19.61 18.85
N THR A 121 -2.71 -18.95 19.03
CA THR A 121 -3.31 -18.07 18.02
C THR A 121 -2.35 -16.96 17.64
N LEU A 122 -1.74 -16.24 18.60
CA LEU A 122 -0.77 -15.18 18.32
C LEU A 122 0.48 -15.71 17.59
N ASN A 123 1.00 -16.85 18.04
CA ASN A 123 2.22 -17.46 17.51
C ASN A 123 2.02 -18.04 16.10
N SER A 124 0.83 -18.55 15.79
CA SER A 124 0.51 -19.15 14.50
C SER A 124 -0.01 -18.16 13.48
N THR A 125 -0.41 -16.96 13.90
CA THR A 125 -0.90 -15.92 12.99
C THR A 125 0.25 -15.33 12.20
N SER A 126 0.31 -15.66 10.92
CA SER A 126 1.40 -15.30 10.04
C SER A 126 0.92 -14.85 8.67
N PHE A 127 1.73 -14.05 7.99
CA PHE A 127 1.55 -13.65 6.60
C PHE A 127 2.84 -13.93 5.85
N ASN A 128 2.75 -14.63 4.73
CA ASN A 128 3.90 -15.02 3.91
C ASN A 128 5.05 -15.67 4.73
N GLY A 129 4.68 -16.52 5.72
CA GLY A 129 5.62 -17.22 6.58
C GLY A 129 6.23 -16.40 7.72
N ASN A 130 5.91 -15.12 7.83
CA ASN A 130 6.36 -14.26 8.91
C ASN A 130 5.24 -14.04 9.94
N ASN A 131 5.57 -14.19 11.22
CA ASN A 131 4.64 -13.85 12.29
C ASN A 131 4.34 -12.35 12.26
N ILE A 132 3.06 -12.00 12.34
CA ILE A 132 2.62 -10.60 12.26
C ILE A 132 2.53 -9.91 13.62
N PHE A 133 2.32 -10.66 14.71
CA PHE A 133 2.30 -10.09 16.07
C PHE A 133 3.70 -10.01 16.69
N GLY A 134 3.94 -8.95 17.46
CA GLY A 134 5.23 -8.68 18.10
C GLY A 134 6.28 -8.10 17.16
N SER A 135 5.90 -7.70 15.97
CA SER A 135 6.75 -7.06 14.97
C SER A 135 6.16 -5.74 14.48
N THR A 136 7.02 -4.91 13.93
CA THR A 136 6.63 -3.71 13.18
C THR A 136 6.73 -4.03 11.70
N LEU A 137 5.64 -3.91 10.98
CA LEU A 137 5.60 -4.16 9.54
C LEU A 137 5.65 -2.85 8.79
N ASN A 138 6.55 -2.76 7.81
CA ASN A 138 6.72 -1.59 6.97
C ASN A 138 6.30 -1.93 5.54
N PHE A 139 5.41 -1.12 4.98
CA PHE A 139 4.92 -1.25 3.62
C PHE A 139 5.21 0.03 2.84
N GLN A 140 5.89 -0.10 1.71
CA GLN A 140 6.07 1.01 0.77
C GLN A 140 4.79 1.21 -0.03
N THR A 141 4.01 2.25 0.31
CA THR A 141 2.70 2.53 -0.28
C THR A 141 2.79 3.72 -1.26
N GLY A 142 3.45 3.51 -2.40
CA GLY A 142 3.73 4.58 -3.36
C GLY A 142 4.95 5.43 -2.99
N SER A 143 4.76 6.73 -2.78
CA SER A 143 5.83 7.66 -2.39
C SER A 143 6.09 7.70 -0.88
N SER A 144 5.29 7.04 -0.08
CA SER A 144 5.38 7.00 1.38
C SER A 144 5.56 5.58 1.91
N GLU A 145 6.08 5.48 3.13
CA GLU A 145 6.17 4.23 3.88
C GLU A 145 5.09 4.25 4.98
N THR A 146 4.29 3.19 5.04
CA THR A 146 3.31 3.00 6.11
C THR A 146 3.85 1.97 7.09
N THR A 147 4.03 2.39 8.34
CA THR A 147 4.51 1.57 9.45
C THR A 147 3.33 1.10 10.28
N ILE A 148 3.22 -0.22 10.46
CA ILE A 148 2.14 -0.86 11.21
C ILE A 148 2.74 -1.61 12.39
N PRO A 149 2.67 -1.05 13.61
CA PRO A 149 3.12 -1.73 14.82
C PRO A 149 2.03 -2.71 15.30
N LEU A 150 2.24 -4.00 15.11
CA LEU A 150 1.36 -5.06 15.60
C LEU A 150 1.94 -5.67 16.89
N ASN A 151 1.81 -4.94 17.99
CA ASN A 151 2.25 -5.43 19.30
C ASN A 151 1.41 -6.65 19.71
N ALA A 152 2.07 -7.68 20.29
CA ALA A 152 1.34 -8.83 20.81
C ALA A 152 0.63 -8.43 22.11
N PRO A 153 -0.69 -8.73 22.26
CA PRO A 153 -1.38 -8.55 23.54
C PRO A 153 -0.75 -9.41 24.64
N ASN A 154 -0.64 -8.85 25.84
CA ASN A 154 -0.01 -9.57 26.96
C ASN A 154 -0.99 -10.55 27.62
N ILE A 155 -1.02 -11.80 27.15
CA ILE A 155 -1.85 -12.86 27.71
C ILE A 155 -1.41 -13.27 29.13
N SER A 156 -0.11 -13.10 29.45
CA SER A 156 0.42 -13.46 30.75
C SER A 156 -0.16 -12.60 31.90
N SER A 157 -0.60 -11.38 31.59
CA SER A 157 -1.22 -10.47 32.57
C SER A 157 -2.62 -10.88 32.99
N ILE A 158 -3.26 -11.87 32.34
CA ILE A 158 -4.60 -12.30 32.62
C ILE A 158 -4.58 -13.19 33.90
N ASP A 159 -5.25 -12.75 34.95
CA ASP A 159 -5.56 -13.55 36.15
C ASP A 159 -7.06 -13.89 36.13
N VAL A 160 -7.36 -15.18 36.10
CA VAL A 160 -8.75 -15.67 36.11
C VAL A 160 -9.48 -15.34 37.43
N SER A 161 -8.74 -15.09 38.50
CA SER A 161 -9.32 -14.64 39.76
C SER A 161 -9.66 -13.15 39.80
N SER A 162 -9.24 -12.38 38.78
CA SER A 162 -9.42 -10.95 38.69
C SER A 162 -10.18 -10.58 37.41
N GLN A 163 -11.44 -10.20 37.55
CA GLN A 163 -12.24 -9.67 36.43
C GLN A 163 -11.63 -8.41 35.83
N GLU A 164 -10.97 -7.58 36.67
CA GLU A 164 -10.29 -6.36 36.24
C GLU A 164 -9.15 -6.66 35.27
N SER A 165 -8.34 -7.70 35.51
CA SER A 165 -7.24 -8.08 34.60
C SER A 165 -7.77 -8.55 33.25
N ILE A 166 -8.89 -9.26 33.23
CA ILE A 166 -9.56 -9.71 31.99
C ILE A 166 -10.14 -8.50 31.23
N ALA A 167 -10.79 -7.59 31.95
CA ALA A 167 -11.33 -6.36 31.35
C ALA A 167 -10.22 -5.49 30.72
N THR A 168 -9.12 -5.29 31.46
CA THR A 168 -7.94 -4.55 30.95
C THR A 168 -7.36 -5.19 29.68
N PHE A 169 -7.28 -6.53 29.65
CA PHE A 169 -6.84 -7.26 28.46
C PHE A 169 -7.80 -7.03 27.27
N ARG A 170 -9.12 -7.13 27.50
CA ARG A 170 -10.14 -6.88 26.46
C ARG A 170 -10.07 -5.45 25.91
N ASP A 171 -9.89 -4.47 26.80
CA ASP A 171 -9.75 -3.07 26.42
C ASP A 171 -8.49 -2.85 25.55
N SER A 172 -7.39 -3.49 25.91
CA SER A 172 -6.16 -3.48 25.12
C SER A 172 -6.39 -4.07 23.71
N VAL A 173 -7.04 -5.24 23.63
CA VAL A 173 -7.37 -5.89 22.34
C VAL A 173 -8.32 -5.02 21.52
N ASN A 174 -9.33 -4.42 22.13
CA ASN A 174 -10.28 -3.54 21.45
C ASN A 174 -9.60 -2.26 20.91
N SER A 175 -8.67 -1.70 21.70
CA SER A 175 -7.86 -0.55 21.24
C SER A 175 -7.03 -0.92 20.00
N MET A 176 -6.36 -2.08 20.03
CA MET A 176 -5.59 -2.56 18.87
C MET A 176 -6.47 -2.78 17.64
N ARG A 177 -7.68 -3.31 17.80
CA ARG A 177 -8.64 -3.48 16.72
C ARG A 177 -9.11 -2.12 16.15
N ALA A 178 -9.32 -1.13 17.00
CA ALA A 178 -9.64 0.23 16.57
C ALA A 178 -8.49 0.86 15.78
N ASP A 179 -7.25 0.67 16.22
CA ASP A 179 -6.05 1.13 15.52
C ASP A 179 -5.90 0.44 14.15
N ILE A 180 -6.14 -0.86 14.08
CA ILE A 180 -6.20 -1.61 12.82
C ILE A 180 -7.26 -1.03 11.88
N GLY A 181 -8.47 -0.80 12.38
CA GLY A 181 -9.56 -0.24 11.59
C GLY A 181 -9.24 1.16 11.05
N SER A 182 -8.65 2.01 11.87
CA SER A 182 -8.23 3.35 11.45
C SER A 182 -7.12 3.31 10.41
N THR A 183 -6.15 2.41 10.57
CA THR A 183 -5.06 2.20 9.59
C THR A 183 -5.59 1.68 8.27
N GLN A 184 -6.54 0.75 8.27
CA GLN A 184 -7.20 0.27 7.06
C GLN A 184 -7.90 1.41 6.30
N GLN A 185 -8.62 2.28 7.00
CA GLN A 185 -9.27 3.44 6.38
C GLN A 185 -8.24 4.42 5.79
N GLY A 186 -7.14 4.66 6.49
CA GLY A 186 -6.01 5.43 5.98
C GLY A 186 -5.46 4.84 4.67
N LEU A 187 -5.14 3.55 4.67
CA LEU A 187 -4.62 2.84 3.49
C LEU A 187 -5.60 2.89 2.31
N LEU A 188 -6.91 2.73 2.54
CA LEU A 188 -7.92 2.86 1.49
C LEU A 188 -7.96 4.27 0.88
N SER A 189 -7.82 5.31 1.72
CA SER A 189 -7.71 6.69 1.26
C SER A 189 -6.45 6.91 0.42
N ASP A 190 -5.31 6.39 0.88
CA ASP A 190 -4.02 6.48 0.19
C ASP A 190 -4.04 5.72 -1.15
N ILE A 191 -4.69 4.56 -1.22
CA ILE A 191 -4.89 3.81 -2.46
C ILE A 191 -5.68 4.65 -3.47
N ASN A 192 -6.78 5.28 -3.07
CA ASN A 192 -7.59 6.11 -3.95
C ASN A 192 -6.82 7.34 -4.47
N ALA A 193 -6.06 8.02 -3.59
CA ALA A 193 -5.20 9.12 -3.97
C ALA A 193 -4.08 8.67 -4.91
N SER A 194 -3.46 7.54 -4.65
CA SER A 194 -2.40 6.93 -5.46
C SER A 194 -2.89 6.54 -6.86
N ILE A 195 -4.08 5.91 -6.96
CA ILE A 195 -4.69 5.59 -8.26
C ILE A 195 -4.93 6.85 -9.08
N THR A 196 -5.43 7.92 -8.44
CA THR A 196 -5.65 9.20 -9.10
C THR A 196 -4.33 9.81 -9.58
N ALA A 197 -3.29 9.79 -8.76
CA ALA A 197 -1.96 10.27 -9.10
C ALA A 197 -1.33 9.48 -10.26
N ALA A 198 -1.41 8.14 -10.21
CA ALA A 198 -0.91 7.26 -11.27
C ALA A 198 -1.62 7.51 -12.61
N ASN A 199 -2.95 7.70 -12.58
CA ASN A 199 -3.73 8.01 -13.79
C ASN A 199 -3.36 9.39 -14.34
N SER A 200 -3.15 10.39 -13.48
CA SER A 200 -2.72 11.73 -13.89
C SER A 200 -1.31 11.71 -14.51
N ALA A 201 -0.39 10.95 -13.91
CA ALA A 201 0.97 10.78 -14.45
C ALA A 201 0.96 10.09 -15.81
N ARG A 202 0.16 9.02 -15.99
CA ARG A 202 -0.01 8.34 -17.28
C ARG A 202 -0.69 9.21 -18.33
N SER A 203 -1.67 10.04 -17.94
CA SER A 203 -2.31 10.98 -18.86
C SER A 203 -1.31 12.05 -19.33
N SER A 204 -0.51 12.59 -18.41
CA SER A 204 0.53 13.56 -18.74
C SER A 204 1.64 12.95 -19.60
N GLU A 205 2.06 11.72 -19.31
CA GLU A 205 2.99 10.94 -20.12
C GLU A 205 2.45 10.78 -21.55
N SER A 206 1.19 10.33 -21.68
CA SER A 206 0.55 10.15 -22.97
C SER A 206 0.47 11.46 -23.78
N GLN A 207 0.15 12.58 -23.13
CA GLN A 207 0.12 13.90 -23.78
C GLN A 207 1.50 14.33 -24.28
N LEU A 208 2.56 14.05 -23.53
CA LEU A 208 3.94 14.38 -23.93
C LEU A 208 4.46 13.48 -25.07
N GLN A 209 3.99 12.24 -25.11
CA GLN A 209 4.44 11.27 -26.14
C GLN A 209 3.51 11.17 -27.35
N ASN A 210 2.26 11.66 -27.26
CA ASN A 210 1.35 11.63 -28.39
C ASN A 210 1.85 12.54 -29.48
N ASN A 211 1.96 11.95 -30.68
CA ASN A 211 2.32 12.66 -31.86
C ASN A 211 1.09 13.38 -32.44
N ASP A 212 1.13 14.70 -32.50
CA ASP A 212 0.08 15.49 -33.16
C ASP A 212 0.27 15.43 -34.67
N VAL A 213 -0.29 14.40 -35.30
CA VAL A 213 -0.20 14.15 -36.74
C VAL A 213 -0.73 15.34 -37.55
N VAL A 214 -1.78 16.00 -37.03
CA VAL A 214 -2.36 17.18 -37.73
C VAL A 214 -1.39 18.36 -37.73
N LYS A 215 -0.72 18.61 -36.60
CA LYS A 215 0.29 19.64 -36.48
C LYS A 215 1.48 19.33 -37.37
N ASN A 216 2.01 18.12 -37.31
CA ASN A 216 3.15 17.69 -38.13
C ASN A 216 2.82 17.76 -39.65
N LEU A 217 1.58 17.45 -40.02
CA LEU A 217 1.14 17.56 -41.44
C LEU A 217 1.01 19.01 -41.88
N SER A 218 0.71 19.94 -40.97
CA SER A 218 0.63 21.36 -41.28
C SER A 218 2.00 22.05 -41.40
N GLU A 219 3.05 21.43 -40.92
CA GLU A 219 4.45 21.88 -40.97
C GLU A 219 5.20 21.36 -42.24
N LEU A 220 4.59 20.44 -43.00
CA LEU A 220 5.05 19.94 -44.30
C LEU A 220 4.65 20.88 -45.46
#